data_ba580d96c033e1dc904bb00fa7595f12
#
_entry.id   ba580d96c033e1dc904bb00fa7595f12
#
_cell.length_a   1.000
_cell.length_b   1.000
_cell.length_c   1.000
_cell.angle_alpha   90.00
_cell.angle_beta   90.00
_cell.angle_gamma   90.00
#
_symmetry.space_group_name_H-M   'P 1'
#
loop_
_entity.id
_entity.type
_entity.pdbx_description
1 polymer ?
#
loop_
_entity_poly.entity_id
_entity_poly.type
_entity_poly.pdbx_seq_one_letter_code
_entity_poly.pdbx_strand_id
1 'polypeptide(L)' 'MNGKTEYRPCMVCKKNFPLNSLIPMGTVRKVITEEIAKDFPEWSAQNYICQPDLTKYRMQYVQSILSSEQGEVSNLE' A
#
# COMPACT_ATOMS: atom_id res chain seq x y z
N MET A 1 23.51 2.63 -20.33
CA MET A 1 23.38 2.21 -19.87
C MET A 1 23.44 1.41 -19.34
N ASN A 2 23.63 1.38 -19.00
CA ASN A 2 23.81 0.38 -18.52
C ASN A 2 22.82 -0.35 -18.16
N GLY A 3 22.35 -0.74 -18.32
CA GLY A 3 21.20 -1.53 -18.11
C GLY A 3 21.05 -2.26 -16.82
N LYS A 4 21.73 -1.76 -15.88
CA LYS A 4 21.67 -2.38 -14.58
C LYS A 4 20.41 -1.98 -13.85
N THR A 5 19.60 -2.95 -13.54
CA THR A 5 18.36 -2.70 -12.80
C THR A 5 18.59 -2.97 -11.33
N GLU A 6 18.26 -2.00 -10.51
CA GLU A 6 18.31 -2.19 -9.07
C GLU A 6 17.10 -2.95 -8.58
N TYR A 7 17.34 -3.86 -7.65
CA TYR A 7 16.28 -4.63 -7.03
C TYR A 7 16.19 -4.26 -5.56
N ARG A 8 14.98 -4.18 -5.06
CA ARG A 8 14.73 -3.90 -3.66
C ARG A 8 13.64 -4.83 -3.16
N PRO A 9 13.61 -5.12 -1.88
CA PRO A 9 12.56 -5.95 -1.33
C PRO A 9 11.29 -5.15 -1.09
N CYS A 10 10.15 -5.76 -1.38
CA CYS A 10 8.88 -5.23 -0.97
C CYS A 10 8.74 -5.41 0.54
N MET A 11 8.31 -4.35 1.23
CA MET A 11 8.24 -4.44 2.68
C MET A 11 7.12 -5.36 3.15
N VAL A 12 6.17 -5.67 2.28
CA VAL A 12 5.02 -6.48 2.66
C VAL A 12 5.27 -7.95 2.39
N CYS A 13 5.55 -8.30 1.12
CA CYS A 13 5.71 -9.69 0.77
C CYS A 13 7.16 -10.17 0.86
N LYS A 14 8.10 -9.26 1.04
CA LYS A 14 9.52 -9.57 1.24
C LYS A 14 10.22 -10.13 0.01
N LYS A 15 9.57 -10.04 -1.13
CA LYS A 15 10.19 -10.47 -2.38
C LYS A 15 10.93 -9.32 -3.02
N ASN A 16 11.99 -9.65 -3.78
CA ASN A 16 12.75 -8.63 -4.48
C ASN A 16 12.11 -8.32 -5.83
N PHE A 17 12.04 -7.05 -6.16
CA PHE A 17 11.48 -6.58 -7.41
C PHE A 17 12.39 -5.53 -8.01
N PRO A 18 12.35 -5.36 -9.35
CA PRO A 18 13.07 -4.24 -9.95
C PRO A 18 12.51 -2.92 -9.39
N LEU A 19 13.41 -1.99 -9.19
CA LEU A 19 13.03 -0.72 -8.58
C LEU A 19 11.91 -0.03 -9.33
N ASN A 20 11.89 -0.15 -10.66
CA ASN A 20 10.84 0.50 -11.46
C ASN A 20 9.49 -0.20 -11.34
N SER A 21 9.44 -1.35 -10.69
CA SER A 21 8.17 -2.03 -10.40
C SER A 21 7.70 -1.79 -8.98
N LEU A 22 8.46 -1.02 -8.21
CA LEU A 22 8.14 -0.74 -6.83
C LEU A 22 7.68 0.69 -6.66
N ILE A 23 6.90 0.92 -5.64
CA ILE A 23 6.43 2.26 -5.31
C ILE A 23 7.06 2.66 -3.99
N PRO A 24 7.75 3.82 -3.93
CA PRO A 24 8.28 4.29 -2.65
C PRO A 24 7.14 4.61 -1.70
N MET A 25 7.27 4.14 -0.46
CA MET A 25 6.22 4.37 0.52
C MET A 25 5.96 5.85 0.75
N GLY A 26 6.99 6.67 0.57
CA GLY A 26 6.83 8.10 0.76
C GLY A 26 5.90 8.77 -0.24
N THR A 27 5.61 8.11 -1.37
CA THR A 27 4.71 8.66 -2.38
C THR A 27 3.31 8.06 -2.29
N VAL A 28 3.11 7.09 -1.42
CA VAL A 28 1.80 6.48 -1.23
C VAL A 28 0.93 7.42 -0.39
N ARG A 29 -0.35 7.48 -0.72
CA ARG A 29 -1.27 8.34 0.01
C ARG A 29 -1.29 7.96 1.48
N LYS A 30 -1.46 8.97 2.32
CA LYS A 30 -1.44 8.77 3.75
C LYS A 30 -2.50 7.78 4.20
N VAL A 31 -3.69 7.86 3.63
CA VAL A 31 -4.77 6.94 4.02
C VAL A 31 -4.40 5.50 3.72
N ILE A 32 -3.63 5.28 2.66
CA ILE A 32 -3.19 3.93 2.30
C ILE A 32 -2.04 3.49 3.20
N THR A 33 -1.10 4.39 3.48
CA THR A 33 -0.01 4.02 4.40
C THR A 33 -0.53 3.72 5.79
N GLU A 34 -1.61 4.36 6.19
CA GLU A 34 -2.23 4.06 7.47
C GLU A 34 -2.80 2.64 7.47
N GLU A 35 -3.38 2.21 6.35
CA GLU A 35 -3.84 0.82 6.25
C GLU A 35 -2.67 -0.14 6.33
N ILE A 36 -1.58 0.18 5.64
CA ILE A 36 -0.40 -0.66 5.67
C ILE A 36 0.19 -0.69 7.07
N ALA A 37 0.16 0.42 7.77
CA ALA A 37 0.73 0.51 9.10
C ALA A 37 0.02 -0.36 10.12
N LYS A 38 -1.22 -0.73 9.85
CA LYS A 38 -1.91 -1.66 10.75
C LYS A 38 -1.20 -3.00 10.81
N ASP A 39 -0.64 -3.42 9.68
CA ASP A 39 0.10 -4.68 9.62
C ASP A 39 1.59 -4.47 9.77
N PHE A 40 2.10 -3.31 9.38
CA PHE A 40 3.53 -3.01 9.37
C PHE A 40 3.78 -1.65 9.99
N PRO A 41 3.65 -1.55 11.32
CA PRO A 41 3.79 -0.23 11.97
C PRO A 41 5.19 0.36 11.88
N GLU A 42 6.19 -0.46 11.54
CA GLU A 42 7.55 0.07 11.43
C GLU A 42 7.88 0.52 10.03
N TRP A 43 6.90 0.68 9.14
CA TRP A 43 7.17 1.16 7.81
C TRP A 43 7.81 2.55 7.85
N SER A 44 8.57 2.88 6.81
CA SER A 44 9.14 4.22 6.69
C SER A 44 9.03 4.66 5.23
N ALA A 45 9.24 5.98 5.01
CA ALA A 45 9.17 6.53 3.67
C ALA A 45 10.24 5.95 2.76
N GLN A 46 11.27 5.35 3.32
CA GLN A 46 12.35 4.76 2.54
C GLN A 46 12.05 3.34 2.10
N ASN A 47 10.97 2.77 2.59
CA ASN A 47 10.56 1.43 2.18
C ASN A 47 9.88 1.48 0.82
N TYR A 48 9.72 0.30 0.23
CA TYR A 48 9.07 0.13 -1.06
C TYR A 48 7.99 -0.91 -0.95
N ILE A 49 6.97 -0.79 -1.80
CA ILE A 49 5.90 -1.76 -1.85
C ILE A 49 5.64 -2.13 -3.31
N CYS A 50 5.35 -3.39 -3.57
CA CYS A 50 5.08 -3.82 -4.93
C CYS A 50 3.64 -3.49 -5.32
N GLN A 51 3.40 -3.45 -6.63
CA GLN A 51 2.09 -3.08 -7.15
C GLN A 51 0.96 -3.97 -6.64
N PRO A 52 1.10 -5.30 -6.68
CA PRO A 52 0.00 -6.15 -6.21
C PRO A 52 -0.37 -5.90 -4.75
N ASP A 53 0.64 -5.70 -3.91
CA ASP A 53 0.37 -5.46 -2.50
C ASP A 53 -0.25 -4.09 -2.28
N LEU A 54 0.22 -3.09 -3.01
CA LEU A 54 -0.36 -1.76 -2.90
C LEU A 54 -1.83 -1.78 -3.34
N THR A 55 -2.11 -2.48 -4.43
CA THR A 55 -3.49 -2.60 -4.91
C THR A 55 -4.36 -3.27 -3.86
N LYS A 56 -3.83 -4.29 -3.20
CA LYS A 56 -4.55 -4.98 -2.16
C LYS A 56 -4.96 -4.02 -1.03
N TYR A 57 -4.02 -3.19 -0.59
CA TYR A 57 -4.33 -2.25 0.48
C TYR A 57 -5.28 -1.16 0.02
N ARG A 58 -5.17 -0.73 -1.22
CA ARG A 58 -6.13 0.23 -1.77
C ARG A 58 -7.53 -0.35 -1.76
N MET A 59 -7.67 -1.60 -2.14
CA MET A 59 -8.99 -2.22 -2.16
C MET A 59 -9.52 -2.39 -0.75
N GLN A 60 -8.65 -2.73 0.20
CA GLN A 60 -9.09 -2.82 1.59
C GLN A 60 -9.61 -1.49 2.09
N TYR A 61 -8.93 -0.42 1.73
CA TYR A 61 -9.35 0.92 2.14
C TYR A 61 -10.70 1.27 1.55
N VAL A 62 -10.87 1.01 0.26
CA VAL A 62 -12.13 1.30 -0.41
C VAL A 62 -13.28 0.50 0.23
N GLN A 63 -13.05 -0.77 0.49
CA GLN A 63 -14.07 -1.60 1.11
C GLN A 63 -14.42 -1.11 2.51
N SER A 64 -13.43 -0.64 3.23
CA SER A 64 -13.66 -0.09 4.56
C SER A 64 -14.56 1.14 4.49
N ILE A 65 -14.31 2.01 3.53
CA ILE A 65 -15.12 3.20 3.35
C ILE A 65 -16.55 2.83 2.97
N LEU A 66 -16.67 1.89 2.04
CA LEU A 66 -18.01 1.49 1.59
C LEU A 66 -18.81 0.88 2.73
N SER A 67 -18.16 0.07 3.55
CA SER A 67 -18.83 -0.52 4.70
C SER A 67 -19.31 0.57 5.65
N SER A 68 -18.47 1.54 5.92
CA SER A 68 -18.84 2.64 6.80
C SER A 68 -20.00 3.43 6.25
N GLU A 69 -19.95 3.70 4.95
CA GLU A 69 -21.00 4.48 4.32
C GLU A 69 -22.31 3.73 4.35
N GLN A 70 -22.27 2.43 4.12
CA GLN A 70 -23.49 1.64 4.17
C GLN A 70 -24.09 1.66 5.56
N GLY A 71 -23.22 1.59 6.57
CA GLY A 71 -23.70 1.65 7.92
C GLY A 71 -24.35 2.98 8.22
N GLU A 72 -23.77 4.05 7.75
CA GLU A 72 -24.32 5.37 7.95
C GLU A 72 -25.66 5.55 7.25
N VAL A 73 -25.73 5.06 6.03
CA VAL A 73 -26.97 5.15 5.28
C VAL A 73 -28.09 4.41 6.01
N SER A 74 -27.76 3.24 6.52
CA SER A 74 -28.74 2.48 7.30
C SER A 74 -29.21 3.29 8.49
N ASN A 75 -28.31 3.97 9.16
CA ASN A 75 -28.67 4.74 10.33
C ASN A 75 -29.58 5.91 9.98
N LEU A 76 -29.39 6.47 8.82
CA LEU A 76 -30.16 7.63 8.41
C LEU A 76 -31.60 7.25 8.04
N GLU A 77 -31.81 6.05 7.72
CA GLU A 77 -33.14 5.60 7.37
C GLU A 77 -33.94 5.27 8.61
#